data_ea1c67362b4b045e313dd4d990c5f713
#
_entry.id   ea1c67362b4b045e313dd4d990c5f713
#
_cell.length_a   1.000
_cell.length_b   1.000
_cell.length_c   1.000
_cell.angle_alpha   90.00
_cell.angle_beta   90.00
_cell.angle_gamma   90.00
#
_symmetry.space_group_name_H-M   'P 1'
#
loop_
_entity.id
_entity.type
_entity.pdbx_description
1 polymer ?
#
loop_
_entity_poly.entity_id
_entity_poly.type
_entity_poly.pdbx_seq_one_letter_code
_entity_poly.pdbx_strand_id
1 'polypeptide(L)'
;MKNKALLIVIAIVVIIGLWAFSGYNGMVDKQESATTALSNVEAQYQRRADMMPQLVKIVKAYAKHERETFDAVTKARNAATQVHLDADNLTPEKMKQFEAVQNQVAQAFSRLIAVAEAYPELKASENFKALQVQEEGTENRINEARKKYNESVQAYNQTVRHFPNSLLAGVFGFDKMTKFAAAEGTEKAPDLDI
;
A
#
# COMPACT_ATOMS: atom_id res chain seq x y z
N MET A 1 -41.61 -44.60 -0.08
CA MET A 1 -40.63 -44.01 0.86
C MET A 1 -39.29 -43.74 0.19
N LYS A 2 -38.73 -44.62 -0.64
CA LYS A 2 -37.42 -44.45 -1.34
C LYS A 2 -37.31 -43.15 -2.16
N ASN A 3 -38.37 -42.77 -2.92
CA ASN A 3 -38.36 -41.57 -3.76
C ASN A 3 -38.32 -40.25 -2.96
N LYS A 4 -38.92 -40.20 -1.75
CA LYS A 4 -38.87 -39.03 -0.88
C LYS A 4 -37.45 -38.81 -0.29
N ALA A 5 -36.79 -39.92 0.10
CA ALA A 5 -35.40 -39.85 0.58
C ALA A 5 -34.42 -39.37 -0.52
N LEU A 6 -34.60 -39.86 -1.76
CA LEU A 6 -33.83 -39.44 -2.91
C LEU A 6 -34.01 -37.93 -3.20
N LEU A 7 -35.23 -37.42 -3.17
CA LEU A 7 -35.56 -36.01 -3.37
C LEU A 7 -34.91 -35.12 -2.29
N ILE A 8 -34.88 -35.57 -1.03
CA ILE A 8 -34.25 -34.87 0.07
C ILE A 8 -32.74 -34.81 -0.15
N VAL A 9 -32.09 -35.89 -0.55
CA VAL A 9 -30.64 -35.91 -0.85
C VAL A 9 -30.29 -34.96 -2.00
N ILE A 10 -31.09 -35.01 -3.08
CA ILE A 10 -30.89 -34.06 -4.20
C ILE A 10 -31.03 -32.62 -3.74
N ALA A 11 -32.06 -32.30 -2.94
CA ALA A 11 -32.26 -30.95 -2.42
C ALA A 11 -31.04 -30.46 -1.58
N ILE A 12 -30.50 -31.32 -0.71
CA ILE A 12 -29.33 -31.04 0.10
C ILE A 12 -28.11 -30.77 -0.79
N VAL A 13 -27.85 -31.59 -1.80
CA VAL A 13 -26.74 -31.43 -2.75
C VAL A 13 -26.83 -30.09 -3.50
N VAL A 14 -28.05 -29.74 -3.95
CA VAL A 14 -28.32 -28.47 -4.63
C VAL A 14 -28.04 -27.28 -3.68
N ILE A 15 -28.49 -27.32 -2.44
CA ILE A 15 -28.26 -26.26 -1.44
C ILE A 15 -26.77 -26.10 -1.17
N ILE A 16 -26.05 -27.22 -0.97
CA ILE A 16 -24.58 -27.18 -0.76
C ILE A 16 -23.89 -26.62 -2.01
N GLY A 17 -24.29 -26.99 -3.21
CA GLY A 17 -23.75 -26.48 -4.46
C GLY A 17 -23.93 -24.96 -4.62
N LEU A 18 -25.14 -24.47 -4.34
CA LEU A 18 -25.47 -23.04 -4.39
C LEU A 18 -24.69 -22.25 -3.34
N TRP A 19 -24.58 -22.80 -2.13
CA TRP A 19 -23.75 -22.19 -1.08
C TRP A 19 -22.27 -22.14 -1.47
N ALA A 20 -21.71 -23.24 -1.99
CA ALA A 20 -20.31 -23.29 -2.41
C ALA A 20 -20.02 -22.31 -3.54
N PHE A 21 -20.91 -22.21 -4.53
CA PHE A 21 -20.82 -21.25 -5.63
C PHE A 21 -20.83 -19.80 -5.14
N SER A 22 -21.79 -19.45 -4.27
CA SER A 22 -21.90 -18.11 -3.69
C SER A 22 -20.69 -17.77 -2.80
N GLY A 23 -20.23 -18.73 -1.98
CA GLY A 23 -19.07 -18.57 -1.11
C GLY A 23 -17.77 -18.34 -1.90
N TYR A 24 -17.56 -19.13 -2.97
CA TYR A 24 -16.41 -18.96 -3.85
C TYR A 24 -16.40 -17.59 -4.50
N ASN A 25 -17.48 -17.17 -5.16
CA ASN A 25 -17.57 -15.88 -5.82
C ASN A 25 -17.38 -14.72 -4.81
N GLY A 26 -17.97 -14.84 -3.62
CA GLY A 26 -17.78 -13.83 -2.57
C GLY A 26 -16.33 -13.72 -2.08
N MET A 27 -15.54 -14.80 -2.08
CA MET A 27 -14.11 -14.76 -1.79
C MET A 27 -13.31 -14.10 -2.92
N VAL A 28 -13.62 -14.44 -4.18
CA VAL A 28 -13.02 -13.82 -5.37
C VAL A 28 -13.27 -12.31 -5.37
N ASP A 29 -14.49 -11.85 -5.15
CA ASP A 29 -14.85 -10.43 -5.14
C ASP A 29 -14.06 -9.66 -4.06
N LYS A 30 -13.86 -10.27 -2.88
CA LYS A 30 -13.07 -9.65 -1.80
C LYS A 30 -11.58 -9.64 -2.10
N GLN A 31 -11.07 -10.70 -2.72
CA GLN A 31 -9.67 -10.76 -3.17
C GLN A 31 -9.40 -9.67 -4.22
N GLU A 32 -10.25 -9.55 -5.22
CA GLU A 32 -10.14 -8.54 -6.28
C GLU A 32 -10.22 -7.12 -5.73
N SER A 33 -11.11 -6.88 -4.76
CA SER A 33 -11.19 -5.60 -4.06
C SER A 33 -9.88 -5.26 -3.33
N ALA A 34 -9.24 -6.24 -2.70
CA ALA A 34 -7.95 -6.03 -2.01
C ALA A 34 -6.81 -5.80 -3.01
N THR A 35 -6.77 -6.53 -4.12
CA THR A 35 -5.78 -6.35 -5.20
C THR A 35 -5.90 -4.97 -5.84
N THR A 36 -7.13 -4.52 -6.12
CA THR A 36 -7.40 -3.17 -6.64
C THR A 36 -6.93 -2.10 -5.64
N ALA A 37 -7.19 -2.29 -4.34
CA ALA A 37 -6.72 -1.36 -3.32
C ALA A 37 -5.19 -1.33 -3.22
N LEU A 38 -4.49 -2.47 -3.42
CA LEU A 38 -3.03 -2.53 -3.47
C LEU A 38 -2.48 -1.73 -4.65
N SER A 39 -3.06 -1.89 -5.83
CA SER A 39 -2.67 -1.13 -7.02
C SER A 39 -2.84 0.38 -6.82
N ASN A 40 -3.88 0.80 -6.09
CA ASN A 40 -4.04 2.21 -5.72
C ASN A 40 -2.94 2.70 -4.76
N VAL A 41 -2.46 1.86 -3.84
CA VAL A 41 -1.30 2.18 -2.98
C VAL A 41 -0.06 2.39 -3.84
N GLU A 42 0.25 1.46 -4.74
CA GLU A 42 1.40 1.56 -5.65
C GLU A 42 1.36 2.83 -6.50
N ALA A 43 0.19 3.18 -7.04
CA ALA A 43 0.01 4.39 -7.84
C ALA A 43 0.35 5.67 -7.06
N GLN A 44 0.03 5.74 -5.75
CA GLN A 44 0.40 6.90 -4.93
C GLN A 44 1.92 6.94 -4.65
N TYR A 45 2.55 5.80 -4.39
CA TYR A 45 4.00 5.74 -4.22
C TYR A 45 4.75 6.05 -5.51
N GLN A 46 4.27 5.58 -6.66
CA GLN A 46 4.82 5.95 -7.97
C GLN A 46 4.72 7.46 -8.20
N ARG A 47 3.57 8.07 -7.91
CA ARG A 47 3.40 9.52 -7.99
C ARG A 47 4.41 10.26 -7.13
N ARG A 48 4.69 9.81 -5.90
CA ARG A 48 5.74 10.39 -5.05
C ARG A 48 7.13 10.29 -5.69
N ALA A 49 7.48 9.11 -6.23
CA ALA A 49 8.76 8.91 -6.92
C ALA A 49 8.90 9.80 -8.16
N ASP A 50 7.81 10.06 -8.90
CA ASP A 50 7.79 10.89 -10.09
C ASP A 50 7.91 12.40 -9.79
N MET A 51 7.63 12.82 -8.56
CA MET A 51 7.85 14.21 -8.12
C MET A 51 9.32 14.50 -7.82
N MET A 52 10.13 13.49 -7.46
CA MET A 52 11.52 13.67 -7.04
C MET A 52 12.40 14.39 -8.10
N PRO A 53 12.36 14.04 -9.41
CA PRO A 53 13.14 14.76 -10.43
C PRO A 53 12.75 16.23 -10.56
N GLN A 54 11.47 16.55 -10.36
CA GLN A 54 11.00 17.94 -10.43
C GLN A 54 11.56 18.76 -9.26
N LEU A 55 11.50 18.18 -8.05
CA LEU A 55 12.08 18.82 -6.86
C LEU A 55 13.58 19.00 -7.00
N VAL A 56 14.32 17.98 -7.47
CA VAL A 56 15.76 18.09 -7.76
C VAL A 56 16.04 19.21 -8.75
N LYS A 57 15.26 19.34 -9.81
CA LYS A 57 15.42 20.40 -10.82
C LYS A 57 15.27 21.79 -10.21
N ILE A 58 14.28 22.00 -9.34
CA ILE A 58 14.04 23.27 -8.67
C ILE A 58 15.16 23.58 -7.68
N VAL A 59 15.51 22.64 -6.79
CA VAL A 59 16.56 22.83 -5.79
C VAL A 59 17.90 23.10 -6.46
N LYS A 60 18.24 22.37 -7.53
CA LYS A 60 19.50 22.52 -8.26
C LYS A 60 19.67 23.89 -8.93
N ALA A 61 18.58 24.61 -9.23
CA ALA A 61 18.64 25.96 -9.76
C ALA A 61 19.25 26.96 -8.77
N TYR A 62 19.09 26.73 -7.47
CA TYR A 62 19.54 27.60 -6.37
C TYR A 62 20.76 27.03 -5.62
N ALA A 63 20.83 25.72 -5.45
CA ALA A 63 21.79 25.00 -4.62
C ALA A 63 22.66 24.04 -5.45
N LYS A 64 23.48 24.55 -6.37
CA LYS A 64 24.24 23.75 -7.36
C LYS A 64 25.28 22.80 -6.75
N HIS A 65 25.72 23.05 -5.52
CA HIS A 65 26.81 22.32 -4.88
C HIS A 65 26.37 21.13 -4.03
N GLU A 66 25.06 20.87 -3.90
CA GLU A 66 24.47 19.81 -3.09
C GLU A 66 24.49 18.44 -3.79
N ARG A 67 25.66 18.04 -4.31
CA ARG A 67 25.80 16.81 -5.14
C ARG A 67 25.39 15.56 -4.39
N GLU A 68 25.84 15.41 -3.14
CA GLU A 68 25.52 14.21 -2.33
C GLU A 68 24.00 14.06 -2.11
N THR A 69 23.30 15.17 -1.90
CA THR A 69 21.84 15.16 -1.75
C THR A 69 21.17 14.73 -3.05
N PHE A 70 21.60 15.25 -4.20
CA PHE A 70 21.02 14.86 -5.51
C PHE A 70 21.29 13.41 -5.86
N ASP A 71 22.48 12.90 -5.54
CA ASP A 71 22.86 11.50 -5.76
C ASP A 71 22.02 10.57 -4.86
N ALA A 72 21.83 10.95 -3.59
CA ALA A 72 20.99 10.20 -2.65
C ALA A 72 19.52 10.13 -3.13
N VAL A 73 18.98 11.25 -3.64
CA VAL A 73 17.61 11.31 -4.19
C VAL A 73 17.48 10.44 -5.43
N THR A 74 18.45 10.52 -6.34
CA THR A 74 18.45 9.70 -7.56
C THR A 74 18.50 8.21 -7.23
N LYS A 75 19.35 7.83 -6.25
CA LYS A 75 19.46 6.45 -5.77
C LYS A 75 18.16 5.95 -5.13
N ALA A 76 17.56 6.75 -4.26
CA ALA A 76 16.30 6.40 -3.61
C ALA A 76 15.15 6.22 -4.63
N ARG A 77 15.05 7.13 -5.62
CA ARG A 77 14.08 7.00 -6.71
C ARG A 77 14.30 5.74 -7.53
N ASN A 78 15.53 5.44 -7.93
CA ASN A 78 15.83 4.24 -8.72
C ASN A 78 15.50 2.97 -7.93
N ALA A 79 15.76 2.92 -6.63
CA ALA A 79 15.35 1.80 -5.78
C ALA A 79 13.83 1.65 -5.73
N ALA A 80 13.10 2.77 -5.59
CA ALA A 80 11.63 2.76 -5.52
C ALA A 80 10.97 2.26 -6.80
N THR A 81 11.56 2.55 -7.98
CA THR A 81 11.02 2.10 -9.27
C THR A 81 11.33 0.63 -9.61
N GLN A 82 12.16 -0.04 -8.80
CA GLN A 82 12.51 -1.45 -9.00
C GLN A 82 11.71 -2.40 -8.10
N VAL A 83 11.02 -1.89 -7.09
CA VAL A 83 10.27 -2.70 -6.14
C VAL A 83 8.79 -2.53 -6.38
N HIS A 84 8.13 -3.61 -6.83
CA HIS A 84 6.69 -3.67 -7.07
C HIS A 84 6.03 -4.62 -6.08
N LEU A 85 4.77 -4.33 -5.75
CA LEU A 85 3.93 -5.20 -4.93
C LEU A 85 3.08 -6.07 -5.85
N ASP A 86 3.30 -7.36 -5.80
CA ASP A 86 2.47 -8.35 -6.50
C ASP A 86 1.52 -8.99 -5.50
N ALA A 87 0.21 -8.80 -5.70
CA ALA A 87 -0.83 -9.29 -4.81
C ALA A 87 -0.79 -10.82 -4.62
N ASP A 88 -0.42 -11.57 -5.68
CA ASP A 88 -0.38 -13.03 -5.66
C ASP A 88 0.83 -13.57 -4.89
N ASN A 89 1.88 -12.77 -4.74
CA ASN A 89 3.13 -13.14 -4.10
C ASN A 89 3.53 -12.22 -2.94
N LEU A 90 2.58 -11.53 -2.32
CA LEU A 90 2.82 -10.55 -1.28
C LEU A 90 3.07 -11.23 0.07
N THR A 91 4.36 -11.42 0.40
CA THR A 91 4.78 -11.93 1.72
C THR A 91 5.07 -10.78 2.69
N PRO A 92 5.09 -11.04 4.01
CA PRO A 92 5.50 -10.04 5.01
C PRO A 92 6.90 -9.46 4.74
N GLU A 93 7.83 -10.28 4.25
CA GLU A 93 9.20 -9.88 3.92
C GLU A 93 9.22 -8.91 2.74
N LYS A 94 8.47 -9.20 1.66
CA LYS A 94 8.35 -8.31 0.51
C LYS A 94 7.70 -6.98 0.90
N MET A 95 6.68 -7.02 1.74
CA MET A 95 6.04 -5.82 2.28
C MET A 95 7.04 -4.96 3.06
N LYS A 96 7.81 -5.58 3.96
CA LYS A 96 8.85 -4.91 4.75
C LYS A 96 9.96 -4.34 3.86
N GLN A 97 10.37 -5.05 2.82
CA GLN A 97 11.33 -4.55 1.83
C GLN A 97 10.80 -3.33 1.09
N PHE A 98 9.57 -3.38 0.63
CA PHE A 98 8.90 -2.25 0.00
C PHE A 98 8.83 -1.04 0.93
N GLU A 99 8.39 -1.22 2.17
CA GLU A 99 8.34 -0.15 3.17
C GLU A 99 9.72 0.46 3.45
N ALA A 100 10.77 -0.36 3.53
CA ALA A 100 12.14 0.11 3.73
C ALA A 100 12.60 1.02 2.56
N VAL A 101 12.30 0.65 1.32
CA VAL A 101 12.61 1.47 0.14
C VAL A 101 11.79 2.76 0.14
N GLN A 102 10.50 2.72 0.48
CA GLN A 102 9.66 3.91 0.56
C GLN A 102 10.10 4.87 1.68
N ASN A 103 10.63 4.35 2.78
CA ASN A 103 11.25 5.16 3.83
C ASN A 103 12.52 5.88 3.33
N GLN A 104 13.33 5.24 2.47
CA GLN A 104 14.48 5.91 1.84
C GLN A 104 14.03 7.07 0.94
N VAL A 105 12.92 6.92 0.22
CA VAL A 105 12.33 8.00 -0.59
C VAL A 105 11.89 9.16 0.31
N ALA A 106 11.18 8.88 1.41
CA ALA A 106 10.76 9.91 2.36
C ALA A 106 11.96 10.67 2.96
N GLN A 107 13.02 9.95 3.35
CA GLN A 107 14.26 10.57 3.85
C GLN A 107 14.95 11.45 2.78
N ALA A 108 14.94 11.01 1.51
CA ALA A 108 15.50 11.79 0.41
C ALA A 108 14.72 13.10 0.17
N PHE A 109 13.39 13.07 0.26
CA PHE A 109 12.56 14.28 0.26
C PHE A 109 12.90 15.20 1.42
N SER A 110 12.98 14.68 2.65
CA SER A 110 13.32 15.47 3.84
C SER A 110 14.69 16.15 3.70
N ARG A 111 15.69 15.48 3.11
CA ARG A 111 17.01 16.08 2.83
C ARG A 111 16.91 17.24 1.83
N LEU A 112 16.11 17.09 0.76
CA LEU A 112 15.92 18.19 -0.21
C LEU A 112 15.21 19.39 0.44
N ILE A 113 14.24 19.14 1.33
CA ILE A 113 13.58 20.22 2.08
C ILE A 113 14.58 20.90 3.02
N ALA A 114 15.43 20.13 3.72
CA ALA A 114 16.46 20.67 4.60
C ALA A 114 17.49 21.56 3.86
N VAL A 115 17.83 21.23 2.61
CA VAL A 115 18.69 22.10 1.77
C VAL A 115 18.03 23.48 1.60
N ALA A 116 16.72 23.57 1.43
CA ALA A 116 16.05 24.85 1.24
C ALA A 116 16.16 25.80 2.45
N GLU A 117 16.40 25.27 3.66
CA GLU A 117 16.64 26.11 4.86
C GLU A 117 17.93 26.92 4.75
N ALA A 118 18.95 26.40 4.04
CA ALA A 118 20.22 27.09 3.80
C ALA A 118 20.15 28.07 2.61
N TYR A 119 19.07 28.05 1.82
CA TYR A 119 18.91 28.85 0.61
C TYR A 119 17.58 29.65 0.65
N PRO A 120 17.56 30.87 1.24
CA PRO A 120 16.34 31.64 1.43
C PRO A 120 15.55 31.94 0.15
N GLU A 121 16.24 32.16 -0.97
CA GLU A 121 15.60 32.39 -2.27
C GLU A 121 14.86 31.16 -2.78
N LEU A 122 15.40 29.95 -2.55
CA LEU A 122 14.73 28.70 -2.85
C LEU A 122 13.50 28.53 -1.96
N LYS A 123 13.64 28.76 -0.66
CA LYS A 123 12.54 28.66 0.32
C LYS A 123 11.39 29.63 -0.02
N ALA A 124 11.72 30.82 -0.55
CA ALA A 124 10.74 31.82 -0.97
C ALA A 124 10.07 31.46 -2.32
N SER A 125 10.67 30.60 -3.12
CA SER A 125 10.19 30.23 -4.46
C SER A 125 8.78 29.61 -4.43
N GLU A 126 7.87 30.15 -5.24
CA GLU A 126 6.51 29.63 -5.36
C GLU A 126 6.48 28.17 -5.88
N ASN A 127 7.37 27.83 -6.82
CA ASN A 127 7.49 26.48 -7.35
C ASN A 127 7.92 25.47 -6.27
N PHE A 128 8.81 25.86 -5.37
CA PHE A 128 9.23 25.00 -4.26
C PHE A 128 8.09 24.81 -3.26
N LYS A 129 7.40 25.88 -2.88
CA LYS A 129 6.23 25.82 -1.98
C LYS A 129 5.11 24.97 -2.58
N ALA A 130 4.82 25.12 -3.87
CA ALA A 130 3.81 24.32 -4.55
C ALA A 130 4.16 22.82 -4.52
N LEU A 131 5.44 22.44 -4.68
CA LEU A 131 5.87 21.05 -4.55
C LEU A 131 5.81 20.52 -3.12
N GLN A 132 6.09 21.35 -2.11
CA GLN A 132 5.90 20.94 -0.70
C GLN A 132 4.43 20.63 -0.41
N VAL A 133 3.50 21.49 -0.84
CA VAL A 133 2.05 21.23 -0.70
C VAL A 133 1.63 19.97 -1.45
N GLN A 134 2.20 19.74 -2.64
CA GLN A 134 1.89 18.54 -3.42
C GLN A 134 2.44 17.28 -2.76
N GLU A 135 3.61 17.34 -2.14
CA GLU A 135 4.21 16.25 -1.39
C GLU A 135 3.36 15.89 -0.17
N GLU A 136 3.00 16.87 0.66
CA GLU A 136 2.11 16.69 1.80
C GLU A 136 0.76 16.07 1.38
N GLY A 137 0.19 16.57 0.29
CA GLY A 137 -1.03 16.00 -0.29
C GLY A 137 -0.84 14.57 -0.79
N THR A 138 0.36 14.20 -1.23
CA THR A 138 0.67 12.83 -1.68
C THR A 138 0.85 11.89 -0.48
N GLU A 139 1.51 12.32 0.59
CA GLU A 139 1.61 11.54 1.84
C GLU A 139 0.23 11.25 2.44
N ASN A 140 -0.67 12.24 2.45
CA ASN A 140 -2.04 12.05 2.92
C ASN A 140 -2.79 11.00 2.06
N ARG A 141 -2.59 11.01 0.73
CA ARG A 141 -3.19 10.00 -0.16
C ARG A 141 -2.58 8.62 0.02
N ILE A 142 -1.27 8.53 0.27
CA ILE A 142 -0.60 7.25 0.59
C ILE A 142 -1.21 6.66 1.86
N ASN A 143 -1.36 7.45 2.92
CA ASN A 143 -1.94 7.00 4.17
C ASN A 143 -3.39 6.52 4.00
N GLU A 144 -4.20 7.26 3.25
CA GLU A 144 -5.59 6.88 2.94
C GLU A 144 -5.65 5.60 2.07
N ALA A 145 -4.78 5.47 1.07
CA ALA A 145 -4.71 4.27 0.24
C ALA A 145 -4.29 3.03 1.05
N ARG A 146 -3.28 3.16 1.93
CA ARG A 146 -2.87 2.08 2.86
C ARG A 146 -4.00 1.66 3.79
N LYS A 147 -4.75 2.63 4.34
CA LYS A 147 -5.92 2.36 5.16
C LYS A 147 -6.97 1.55 4.41
N LYS A 148 -7.35 1.98 3.20
CA LYS A 148 -8.33 1.28 2.35
C LYS A 148 -7.87 -0.12 1.98
N TYR A 149 -6.58 -0.29 1.65
CA TYR A 149 -6.02 -1.62 1.42
C TYR A 149 -6.15 -2.51 2.66
N ASN A 150 -5.76 -2.03 3.84
CA ASN A 150 -5.85 -2.79 5.08
C ASN A 150 -7.30 -3.18 5.44
N GLU A 151 -8.27 -2.31 5.15
CA GLU A 151 -9.69 -2.58 5.34
C GLU A 151 -10.18 -3.67 4.35
N SER A 152 -9.78 -3.59 3.08
CA SER A 152 -10.11 -4.60 2.06
C SER A 152 -9.50 -5.97 2.41
N VAL A 153 -8.23 -6.00 2.80
CA VAL A 153 -7.55 -7.22 3.27
C VAL A 153 -8.23 -7.77 4.53
N GLN A 154 -8.69 -6.92 5.44
CA GLN A 154 -9.44 -7.38 6.61
C GLN A 154 -10.74 -8.08 6.20
N ALA A 155 -11.51 -7.47 5.31
CA ALA A 155 -12.76 -8.04 4.82
C ALA A 155 -12.53 -9.38 4.11
N TYR A 156 -11.50 -9.47 3.26
CA TYR A 156 -11.08 -10.71 2.61
C TYR A 156 -10.66 -11.77 3.64
N ASN A 157 -9.72 -11.46 4.52
CA ASN A 157 -9.22 -12.40 5.52
C ASN A 157 -10.31 -12.90 6.47
N GLN A 158 -11.29 -12.06 6.80
CA GLN A 158 -12.47 -12.49 7.57
C GLN A 158 -13.30 -13.50 6.77
N THR A 159 -13.56 -13.22 5.48
CA THR A 159 -14.36 -14.08 4.63
C THR A 159 -13.75 -15.48 4.47
N VAL A 160 -12.44 -15.57 4.21
CA VAL A 160 -11.76 -16.87 4.03
C VAL A 160 -11.58 -17.65 5.34
N ARG A 161 -11.61 -16.98 6.49
CA ARG A 161 -11.45 -17.61 7.82
C ARG A 161 -12.76 -17.98 8.50
N HIS A 162 -13.86 -17.35 8.14
CA HIS A 162 -15.15 -17.64 8.78
C HIS A 162 -15.70 -18.97 8.29
N PHE A 163 -16.22 -19.75 9.26
CA PHE A 163 -16.99 -20.94 8.93
C PHE A 163 -18.35 -20.52 8.33
N PRO A 164 -18.84 -21.21 7.29
CA PRO A 164 -18.27 -22.41 6.65
C PRO A 164 -17.30 -22.11 5.49
N ASN A 165 -17.06 -20.85 5.11
CA ASN A 165 -16.20 -20.47 3.97
C ASN A 165 -14.76 -20.96 4.10
N SER A 166 -14.25 -21.11 5.32
CA SER A 166 -12.91 -21.65 5.57
C SER A 166 -12.69 -23.05 5.00
N LEU A 167 -13.73 -23.86 4.84
CA LEU A 167 -13.65 -25.16 4.17
C LEU A 167 -13.40 -24.98 2.66
N LEU A 168 -14.13 -24.06 2.03
CA LEU A 168 -13.96 -23.74 0.61
C LEU A 168 -12.60 -23.09 0.37
N ALA A 169 -12.17 -22.18 1.24
CA ALA A 169 -10.88 -21.52 1.14
C ALA A 169 -9.74 -22.54 1.11
N GLY A 170 -9.76 -23.54 1.99
CA GLY A 170 -8.75 -24.60 2.00
C GLY A 170 -8.76 -25.48 0.73
N VAL A 171 -9.94 -25.73 0.15
CA VAL A 171 -10.06 -26.53 -1.08
C VAL A 171 -9.61 -25.76 -2.33
N PHE A 172 -9.91 -24.45 -2.40
CA PHE A 172 -9.66 -23.62 -3.57
C PHE A 172 -8.39 -22.76 -3.46
N GLY A 173 -7.63 -22.87 -2.36
CA GLY A 173 -6.34 -22.20 -2.21
C GLY A 173 -6.45 -20.69 -1.92
N PHE A 174 -7.51 -20.25 -1.24
CA PHE A 174 -7.61 -18.86 -0.77
C PHE A 174 -6.82 -18.66 0.50
N ASP A 175 -5.61 -18.14 0.37
CA ASP A 175 -4.73 -17.83 1.50
C ASP A 175 -4.97 -16.43 2.06
N LYS A 176 -4.48 -16.19 3.29
CA LYS A 176 -4.55 -14.86 3.92
C LYS A 176 -3.65 -13.87 3.21
N MET A 177 -4.15 -12.68 2.97
CA MET A 177 -3.35 -11.56 2.49
C MET A 177 -2.68 -10.80 3.63
N THR A 178 -1.50 -10.25 3.36
CA THR A 178 -0.67 -9.47 4.29
C THR A 178 -1.17 -8.02 4.33
N LYS A 179 -1.21 -7.42 5.54
CA LYS A 179 -1.53 -6.00 5.75
C LYS A 179 -0.26 -5.17 5.84
N PHE A 180 -0.34 -3.88 5.52
CA PHE A 180 0.66 -2.92 5.95
C PHE A 180 0.67 -2.82 7.48
N ALA A 181 1.86 -2.88 8.08
CA ALA A 181 2.03 -2.65 9.51
C ALA A 181 1.89 -1.14 9.84
N ALA A 182 1.58 -0.82 11.09
CA ALA A 182 1.79 0.53 11.59
C ALA A 182 3.29 0.84 11.56
N ALA A 183 3.66 2.11 11.31
CA ALA A 183 5.07 2.51 11.36
C ALA A 183 5.64 2.20 12.75
N GLU A 184 6.84 1.59 12.79
CA GLU A 184 7.53 1.31 14.04
C GLU A 184 7.74 2.64 14.81
N GLY A 185 7.36 2.66 16.08
CA GLY A 185 7.49 3.84 16.95
C GLY A 185 6.21 4.66 17.13
N THR A 186 5.12 4.38 16.39
CA THR A 186 3.82 5.04 16.62
C THR A 186 3.13 4.58 17.91
N GLU A 187 3.68 3.57 18.58
CA GLU A 187 3.16 3.03 19.84
C GLU A 187 3.50 3.92 21.06
N LYS A 188 4.49 4.81 20.91
CA LYS A 188 4.87 5.76 21.96
C LYS A 188 4.25 7.12 21.62
N ALA A 189 3.37 7.60 22.52
CA ALA A 189 2.98 9.00 22.48
C ALA A 189 4.25 9.87 22.51
N PRO A 190 4.34 10.96 21.73
CA PRO A 190 5.46 11.88 21.83
C PRO A 190 5.54 12.36 23.28
N ASP A 191 6.72 12.24 23.89
CA ASP A 191 7.01 12.81 25.20
C ASP A 191 6.91 14.33 25.03
N LEU A 192 5.82 14.90 25.52
CA LEU A 192 5.64 16.33 25.56
C LEU A 192 6.35 16.80 26.84
N ASP A 193 7.63 17.10 26.75
CA ASP A 193 8.32 17.91 27.76
C ASP A 193 7.64 19.29 27.78
N ILE A 194 6.70 19.46 28.70
CA ILE A 194 6.06 20.74 29.05
C ILE A 194 6.75 21.28 30.29
#